data_1b3e709eac925dbcfda9545d50fed8b9
#
_entry.id   1b3e709eac925dbcfda9545d50fed8b9
#
_cell.length_a   1.000
_cell.length_b   1.000
_cell.length_c   1.000
_cell.angle_alpha   90.00
_cell.angle_beta   90.00
_cell.angle_gamma   90.00
#
_symmetry.space_group_name_H-M   'P 1'
#
loop_
_entity.id
_entity.type
_entity.pdbx_description
1 polymer ?
#
loop_
_entity_poly.entity_id
_entity_poly.type
_entity_poly.pdbx_seq_one_letter_code
_entity_poly.pdbx_strand_id
1 'polypeptide(L)'
;MFVKLMYNDNIFLRGAILLKLLEDRIVKDGIVKPGNVLKVDSFFNHLMDISLFNDMGKEFKRLFNDTPINKILTIEASGIGIACVAAQYFDNVPVVFAKKSQTVNIDGEVYSTKIESFTHKRVYDVILSKKYLSSKDHVLIIDDFLANGCALNGLLDIAQKAGATVEGVGIAVEKGFQRGGELIRQKGIRVESLAIIESMDADSGNIVFKEQ
;
A
#
# COMPACT_ATOMS: atom_id res chain seq x y z
N MET A 1 -15.30 -32.64 8.42
CA MET A 1 -15.48 -31.40 9.22
C MET A 1 -14.19 -30.99 9.98
N PHE A 2 -13.47 -31.92 10.59
CA PHE A 2 -12.22 -31.65 11.36
C PHE A 2 -11.04 -31.09 10.53
N VAL A 3 -10.86 -31.51 9.29
CA VAL A 3 -9.72 -31.07 8.45
C VAL A 3 -9.84 -29.59 8.04
N LYS A 4 -11.06 -29.07 7.92
CA LYS A 4 -11.31 -27.67 7.53
C LYS A 4 -11.04 -26.69 8.69
N LEU A 5 -11.24 -27.11 9.95
CA LEU A 5 -10.88 -26.31 11.12
C LEU A 5 -9.35 -26.18 11.29
N MET A 6 -8.62 -27.30 11.20
CA MET A 6 -7.15 -27.28 11.34
C MET A 6 -6.44 -26.48 10.21
N TYR A 7 -7.04 -26.39 9.03
CA TYR A 7 -6.50 -25.62 7.92
C TYR A 7 -6.70 -24.10 8.15
N ASN A 8 -7.85 -23.69 8.69
CA ASN A 8 -8.13 -22.30 9.04
C ASN A 8 -7.23 -21.78 10.18
N ASP A 9 -7.03 -22.58 11.23
CA ASP A 9 -6.18 -22.18 12.38
C ASP A 9 -4.73 -21.96 11.94
N ASN A 10 -4.20 -22.77 11.02
CA ASN A 10 -2.86 -22.58 10.47
C ASN A 10 -2.73 -21.32 9.57
N ILE A 11 -3.79 -20.92 8.88
CA ILE A 11 -3.81 -19.72 8.04
C ILE A 11 -3.88 -18.47 8.91
N PHE A 12 -4.71 -18.47 9.95
CA PHE A 12 -4.80 -17.37 10.93
C PHE A 12 -3.48 -17.18 11.68
N LEU A 13 -2.88 -18.27 12.16
CA LEU A 13 -1.58 -18.22 12.84
C LEU A 13 -0.47 -17.67 11.94
N ARG A 14 -0.46 -18.04 10.65
CA ARG A 14 0.52 -17.53 9.68
C ARG A 14 0.32 -16.05 9.38
N GLY A 15 -0.91 -15.56 9.26
CA GLY A 15 -1.22 -14.14 9.10
C GLY A 15 -0.72 -13.33 10.29
N ALA A 16 -1.05 -13.71 11.51
CA ALA A 16 -0.58 -13.04 12.71
C ALA A 16 0.96 -13.03 12.83
N ILE A 17 1.63 -14.11 12.42
CA ILE A 17 3.11 -14.19 12.41
C ILE A 17 3.69 -13.20 11.37
N LEU A 18 3.09 -13.07 10.17
CA LEU A 18 3.60 -12.18 9.13
C LEU A 18 3.41 -10.70 9.48
N LEU A 19 2.27 -10.34 10.07
CA LEU A 19 2.03 -8.99 10.60
C LEU A 19 3.07 -8.65 11.66
N LYS A 20 3.31 -9.59 12.58
CA LYS A 20 4.33 -9.43 13.64
C LYS A 20 5.75 -9.26 13.10
N LEU A 21 6.12 -9.96 12.02
CA LEU A 21 7.44 -9.82 11.39
C LEU A 21 7.68 -8.41 10.86
N LEU A 22 6.65 -7.77 10.25
CA LEU A 22 6.76 -6.38 9.78
C LEU A 22 6.86 -5.41 10.96
N GLU A 23 6.05 -5.57 11.98
CA GLU A 23 6.10 -4.75 13.20
C GLU A 23 7.47 -4.85 13.88
N ASP A 24 7.98 -6.08 14.08
CA ASP A 24 9.29 -6.33 14.68
C ASP A 24 10.43 -5.70 13.86
N ARG A 25 10.31 -5.73 12.52
CA ARG A 25 11.25 -5.06 11.63
C ARG A 25 11.20 -3.55 11.77
N ILE A 26 10.02 -2.96 11.88
CA ILE A 26 9.85 -1.53 12.10
C ILE A 26 10.42 -1.11 13.46
N VAL A 27 10.17 -1.87 14.52
CA VAL A 27 10.72 -1.59 15.86
C VAL A 27 12.25 -1.68 15.87
N LYS A 28 12.80 -2.69 15.18
CA LYS A 28 14.25 -2.95 15.18
C LYS A 28 15.04 -1.91 14.38
N ASP A 29 14.58 -1.59 13.18
CA ASP A 29 15.37 -0.88 12.17
C ASP A 29 14.73 0.46 11.75
N GLY A 30 13.50 0.74 12.19
CA GLY A 30 12.81 2.01 11.96
C GLY A 30 13.33 3.11 12.88
N ILE A 31 13.31 4.34 12.40
CA ILE A 31 13.73 5.51 13.18
C ILE A 31 12.59 6.51 13.22
N VAL A 32 12.08 6.79 14.42
CA VAL A 32 11.07 7.84 14.62
C VAL A 32 11.75 9.20 14.64
N LYS A 33 11.20 10.15 13.92
CA LYS A 33 11.69 11.54 13.85
C LYS A 33 10.56 12.51 14.23
N PRO A 34 10.90 13.73 14.70
CA PRO A 34 9.90 14.78 14.94
C PRO A 34 9.01 15.03 13.73
N GLY A 35 7.77 15.44 13.97
CA GLY A 35 6.78 15.68 12.92
C GLY A 35 6.08 14.41 12.41
N ASN A 36 6.00 13.37 13.22
CA ASN A 36 5.35 12.11 12.89
C ASN A 36 5.98 11.39 11.67
N VAL A 37 7.30 11.48 11.54
CA VAL A 37 8.05 10.83 10.47
C VAL A 37 8.64 9.52 10.97
N LEU A 38 8.33 8.42 10.29
CA LEU A 38 8.97 7.12 10.47
C LEU A 38 9.89 6.87 9.26
N LYS A 39 11.19 6.74 9.50
CA LYS A 39 12.18 6.36 8.50
C LYS A 39 12.33 4.84 8.47
N VAL A 40 12.16 4.28 7.29
CA VAL A 40 12.27 2.84 6.98
C VAL A 40 13.15 2.61 5.76
N ASP A 41 14.10 3.52 5.53
CA ASP A 41 14.97 3.56 4.35
C ASP A 41 15.90 2.34 4.27
N SER A 42 16.18 1.68 5.38
CA SER A 42 17.02 0.49 5.45
C SER A 42 16.35 -0.80 4.96
N PHE A 43 15.04 -0.79 4.67
CA PHE A 43 14.32 -1.98 4.20
C PHE A 43 13.15 -1.72 3.24
N PHE A 44 12.70 -0.46 3.05
CA PHE A 44 11.59 -0.11 2.14
C PHE A 44 12.00 0.79 0.98
N ASN A 45 12.80 1.86 1.23
CA ASN A 45 12.89 3.00 0.32
C ASN A 45 14.22 3.11 -0.42
N HIS A 46 15.35 2.92 0.27
CA HIS A 46 16.67 2.91 -0.34
C HIS A 46 17.20 1.49 -0.51
N LEU A 47 17.17 0.70 0.55
CA LEU A 47 17.38 -0.73 0.49
C LEU A 47 16.00 -1.39 0.50
N MET A 48 15.75 -2.27 -0.45
CA MET A 48 14.53 -3.07 -0.52
C MET A 48 14.82 -4.47 0.01
N ASP A 49 14.24 -4.84 1.13
CA ASP A 49 14.32 -6.19 1.66
C ASP A 49 13.32 -7.10 0.94
N ILE A 50 13.83 -7.80 -0.07
CA ILE A 50 12.99 -8.65 -0.93
C ILE A 50 12.37 -9.82 -0.15
N SER A 51 13.05 -10.32 0.90
CA SER A 51 12.47 -11.37 1.75
C SER A 51 11.24 -10.85 2.49
N LEU A 52 11.33 -9.66 3.09
CA LEU A 52 10.21 -9.00 3.73
C LEU A 52 9.07 -8.71 2.74
N PHE A 53 9.40 -8.22 1.53
CA PHE A 53 8.40 -7.95 0.48
C PHE A 53 7.69 -9.23 0.02
N ASN A 54 8.39 -10.37 -0.05
CA ASN A 54 7.76 -11.66 -0.33
C ASN A 54 6.75 -12.05 0.74
N ASP A 55 7.08 -11.86 2.01
CA ASP A 55 6.15 -12.16 3.08
C ASP A 55 4.94 -11.23 3.08
N MET A 56 5.14 -9.95 2.80
CA MET A 56 4.06 -8.99 2.59
C MET A 56 3.18 -9.36 1.39
N GLY A 57 3.77 -9.78 0.27
CA GLY A 57 3.04 -10.22 -0.92
C GLY A 57 2.16 -11.44 -0.66
N LYS A 58 2.65 -12.42 0.10
CA LYS A 58 1.87 -13.59 0.54
C LYS A 58 0.67 -13.16 1.38
N GLU A 59 0.88 -12.21 2.30
CA GLU A 59 -0.18 -11.74 3.16
C GLU A 59 -1.23 -10.94 2.40
N PHE A 60 -0.84 -10.05 1.48
CA PHE A 60 -1.79 -9.40 0.59
C PHE A 60 -2.60 -10.41 -0.22
N LYS A 61 -1.95 -11.47 -0.76
CA LYS A 61 -2.69 -12.53 -1.45
C LYS A 61 -3.68 -13.23 -0.54
N ARG A 62 -3.31 -13.51 0.71
CA ARG A 62 -4.23 -14.12 1.69
C ARG A 62 -5.44 -13.23 1.98
N LEU A 63 -5.19 -11.93 2.16
CA LEU A 63 -6.23 -10.94 2.45
C LEU A 63 -7.17 -10.72 1.25
N PHE A 64 -6.69 -10.74 0.03
CA PHE A 64 -7.45 -10.46 -1.19
C PHE A 64 -7.66 -11.70 -2.09
N ASN A 65 -7.68 -12.92 -1.51
CA ASN A 65 -7.82 -14.16 -2.28
C ASN A 65 -9.19 -14.35 -2.93
N ASP A 66 -10.20 -13.63 -2.46
CA ASP A 66 -11.60 -13.68 -2.88
C ASP A 66 -11.96 -12.64 -3.97
N THR A 67 -10.97 -11.87 -4.44
CA THR A 67 -11.20 -10.78 -5.39
C THR A 67 -10.59 -11.06 -6.77
N PRO A 68 -11.27 -10.65 -7.87
CA PRO A 68 -10.82 -10.94 -9.24
C PRO A 68 -9.76 -9.94 -9.74
N ILE A 69 -8.66 -9.81 -9.01
CA ILE A 69 -7.59 -8.86 -9.33
C ILE A 69 -6.87 -9.29 -10.62
N ASN A 70 -6.81 -8.40 -11.60
CA ASN A 70 -6.10 -8.60 -12.86
C ASN A 70 -4.98 -7.56 -13.09
N LYS A 71 -4.82 -6.60 -12.17
CA LYS A 71 -3.77 -5.57 -12.24
C LYS A 71 -3.49 -4.99 -10.85
N ILE A 72 -2.24 -4.61 -10.59
CA ILE A 72 -1.88 -3.85 -9.40
C ILE A 72 -1.59 -2.41 -9.80
N LEU A 73 -2.16 -1.46 -9.06
CA LEU A 73 -1.94 -0.02 -9.23
C LEU A 73 -1.16 0.51 -8.03
N THR A 74 -0.12 1.30 -8.28
CA THR A 74 0.67 1.94 -7.23
C THR A 74 1.11 3.34 -7.65
N ILE A 75 1.93 3.99 -6.84
CA ILE A 75 2.51 5.31 -7.13
C ILE A 75 4.03 5.30 -6.87
N GLU A 76 4.80 6.05 -7.66
CA GLU A 76 6.24 6.21 -7.41
C GLU A 76 6.50 6.90 -6.06
N ALA A 77 7.58 6.51 -5.33
CA ALA A 77 8.56 5.52 -5.75
C ALA A 77 8.45 4.21 -4.93
N SER A 78 8.31 4.27 -3.61
CA SER A 78 8.51 3.15 -2.68
C SER A 78 7.49 2.02 -2.85
N GLY A 79 6.25 2.35 -3.18
CA GLY A 79 5.19 1.36 -3.43
C GLY A 79 5.50 0.42 -4.60
N ILE A 80 6.34 0.83 -5.57
CA ILE A 80 6.63 0.03 -6.77
C ILE A 80 7.30 -1.29 -6.42
N GLY A 81 8.31 -1.28 -5.54
CA GLY A 81 9.01 -2.50 -5.14
C GLY A 81 8.08 -3.53 -4.50
N ILE A 82 7.26 -3.07 -3.57
CA ILE A 82 6.27 -3.91 -2.87
C ILE A 82 5.24 -4.46 -3.86
N ALA A 83 4.70 -3.61 -4.74
CA ALA A 83 3.72 -3.99 -5.74
C ALA A 83 4.26 -5.04 -6.73
N CYS A 84 5.51 -4.88 -7.21
CA CYS A 84 6.13 -5.83 -8.12
C CYS A 84 6.35 -7.20 -7.48
N VAL A 85 6.76 -7.25 -6.22
CA VAL A 85 6.93 -8.53 -5.51
C VAL A 85 5.56 -9.16 -5.20
N ALA A 86 4.59 -8.36 -4.75
CA ALA A 86 3.24 -8.84 -4.48
C ALA A 86 2.57 -9.42 -5.73
N ALA A 87 2.77 -8.82 -6.92
CA ALA A 87 2.19 -9.28 -8.17
C ALA A 87 2.49 -10.76 -8.48
N GLN A 88 3.63 -11.28 -8.03
CA GLN A 88 4.00 -12.69 -8.22
C GLN A 88 3.01 -13.64 -7.54
N TYR A 89 2.39 -13.22 -6.45
CA TYR A 89 1.37 -13.99 -5.72
C TYR A 89 -0.04 -13.85 -6.31
N PHE A 90 -0.26 -12.89 -7.20
CA PHE A 90 -1.51 -12.66 -7.95
C PHE A 90 -1.35 -13.10 -9.42
N ASP A 91 -0.75 -14.28 -9.66
CA ASP A 91 -0.57 -14.87 -10.98
C ASP A 91 0.25 -14.02 -11.96
N ASN A 92 1.21 -13.26 -11.43
CA ASN A 92 2.06 -12.32 -12.17
C ASN A 92 1.27 -11.25 -12.94
N VAL A 93 0.18 -10.74 -12.36
CA VAL A 93 -0.58 -9.65 -12.97
C VAL A 93 0.29 -8.43 -13.23
N PRO A 94 0.00 -7.64 -14.28
CA PRO A 94 0.75 -6.42 -14.56
C PRO A 94 0.69 -5.43 -13.40
N VAL A 95 1.80 -4.75 -13.16
CA VAL A 95 1.88 -3.61 -12.23
C VAL A 95 1.94 -2.32 -13.04
N VAL A 96 1.04 -1.40 -12.76
CA VAL A 96 1.06 -0.05 -13.32
C VAL A 96 1.28 0.96 -12.20
N PHE A 97 2.11 1.96 -12.43
CA PHE A 97 2.34 2.99 -11.43
C PHE A 97 2.11 4.40 -11.97
N ALA A 98 1.49 5.21 -11.13
CA ALA A 98 1.31 6.63 -11.39
C ALA A 98 2.61 7.40 -11.07
N LYS A 99 2.90 8.43 -11.87
CA LYS A 99 4.09 9.29 -11.71
C LYS A 99 3.71 10.63 -11.08
N LYS A 100 4.60 11.18 -10.25
CA LYS A 100 4.41 12.47 -9.56
C LYS A 100 4.81 13.68 -10.38
N SER A 101 5.19 13.50 -11.63
CA SER A 101 5.53 14.60 -12.55
C SER A 101 5.31 14.19 -13.99
N GLN A 102 5.03 15.19 -14.84
CA GLN A 102 5.09 14.96 -16.29
C GLN A 102 6.55 14.72 -16.68
N THR A 103 6.83 13.53 -17.21
CA THR A 103 8.11 13.25 -17.85
C THR A 103 7.90 13.34 -19.36
N VAL A 104 8.91 13.85 -20.09
CA VAL A 104 8.93 13.96 -21.56
C VAL A 104 8.64 12.62 -22.27
N ASN A 105 8.76 11.52 -21.53
CA ASN A 105 8.63 10.15 -22.02
C ASN A 105 7.20 9.56 -21.95
N ILE A 106 6.17 10.37 -21.65
CA ILE A 106 4.78 9.88 -21.68
C ILE A 106 4.14 10.38 -22.98
N ASP A 107 4.17 9.52 -23.99
CA ASP A 107 3.47 9.76 -25.24
C ASP A 107 1.97 9.42 -25.09
N GLY A 108 1.11 10.32 -25.58
CA GLY A 108 -0.33 10.12 -25.66
C GLY A 108 -1.11 10.69 -24.47
N GLU A 109 -2.39 10.30 -24.40
CA GLU A 109 -3.31 10.81 -23.40
C GLU A 109 -3.04 10.20 -22.00
N VAL A 110 -3.21 11.02 -20.97
CA VAL A 110 -3.02 10.63 -19.57
C VAL A 110 -4.30 10.86 -18.75
N TYR A 111 -4.48 10.05 -17.73
CA TYR A 111 -5.27 10.43 -16.58
C TYR A 111 -4.38 11.29 -15.69
N SER A 112 -4.92 12.38 -15.17
CA SER A 112 -4.19 13.26 -14.25
C SER A 112 -5.05 13.64 -13.06
N THR A 113 -4.40 13.82 -11.92
CA THR A 113 -5.02 14.34 -10.70
C THR A 113 -3.99 15.16 -9.92
N LYS A 114 -4.47 16.06 -9.06
CA LYS A 114 -3.62 16.85 -8.18
C LYS A 114 -3.65 16.28 -6.77
N ILE A 115 -2.48 16.07 -6.21
CA ILE A 115 -2.31 15.61 -4.82
C ILE A 115 -1.60 16.71 -4.04
N GLU A 116 -2.16 17.10 -2.91
CA GLU A 116 -1.51 17.98 -1.95
C GLU A 116 -0.67 17.16 -0.97
N SER A 117 0.65 17.39 -0.96
CA SER A 117 1.53 16.79 0.04
C SER A 117 1.54 17.65 1.30
N PHE A 118 0.99 17.13 2.39
CA PHE A 118 1.04 17.80 3.70
C PHE A 118 2.46 17.95 4.23
N THR A 119 3.35 16.99 3.93
CA THR A 119 4.74 17.01 4.40
C THR A 119 5.57 18.14 3.76
N HIS A 120 5.28 18.46 2.50
CA HIS A 120 6.04 19.44 1.73
C HIS A 120 5.24 20.69 1.34
N LYS A 121 3.96 20.80 1.73
CA LYS A 121 3.04 21.89 1.35
C LYS A 121 3.09 22.20 -0.16
N ARG A 122 3.23 21.15 -0.98
CA ARG A 122 3.30 21.25 -2.44
C ARG A 122 2.20 20.44 -3.09
N VAL A 123 1.64 20.98 -4.15
CA VAL A 123 0.71 20.26 -5.02
C VAL A 123 1.52 19.57 -6.11
N TYR A 124 1.30 18.28 -6.29
CA TYR A 124 1.90 17.49 -7.35
C TYR A 124 0.81 17.04 -8.34
N ASP A 125 1.14 17.11 -9.61
CA ASP A 125 0.36 16.42 -10.62
C ASP A 125 0.76 14.95 -10.60
N VAL A 126 -0.23 14.09 -10.44
CA VAL A 126 -0.05 12.64 -10.56
C VAL A 126 -0.69 12.22 -11.87
N ILE A 127 0.07 11.50 -12.68
CA ILE A 127 -0.31 11.13 -14.03
C ILE A 127 -0.12 9.64 -14.28
N LEU A 128 -0.99 9.09 -15.13
CA LEU A 128 -0.90 7.72 -15.61
C LEU A 128 -1.38 7.66 -17.07
N SER A 129 -0.62 6.98 -17.94
CA SER A 129 -1.00 6.85 -19.34
C SER A 129 -2.30 6.04 -19.49
N LYS A 130 -3.25 6.54 -20.28
CA LYS A 130 -4.52 5.87 -20.59
C LYS A 130 -4.34 4.51 -21.28
N LYS A 131 -3.17 4.26 -21.86
CA LYS A 131 -2.84 2.97 -22.51
C LYS A 131 -2.79 1.81 -21.53
N TYR A 132 -2.55 2.06 -20.22
CA TYR A 132 -2.24 1.03 -19.25
C TYR A 132 -3.31 0.81 -18.18
N LEU A 133 -4.39 1.62 -18.20
CA LEU A 133 -5.51 1.47 -17.27
C LEU A 133 -6.83 1.77 -17.98
N SER A 134 -7.82 0.90 -17.80
CA SER A 134 -9.11 0.95 -18.49
C SER A 134 -10.24 0.38 -17.64
N SER A 135 -11.47 0.48 -18.15
CA SER A 135 -12.67 -0.08 -17.49
C SER A 135 -12.73 -1.61 -17.42
N LYS A 136 -11.78 -2.32 -18.04
CA LYS A 136 -11.66 -3.78 -17.96
C LYS A 136 -10.79 -4.24 -16.79
N ASP A 137 -10.16 -3.29 -16.11
CA ASP A 137 -9.19 -3.59 -15.07
C ASP A 137 -9.87 -3.65 -13.69
N HIS A 138 -9.57 -4.73 -12.98
CA HIS A 138 -9.89 -4.97 -11.59
C HIS A 138 -8.61 -4.80 -10.79
N VAL A 139 -8.46 -3.66 -10.13
CA VAL A 139 -7.19 -3.25 -9.54
C VAL A 139 -7.14 -3.46 -8.04
N LEU A 140 -6.04 -4.02 -7.56
CA LEU A 140 -5.58 -3.88 -6.19
C LEU A 140 -4.62 -2.69 -6.12
N ILE A 141 -4.91 -1.69 -5.30
CA ILE A 141 -3.96 -0.63 -5.03
C ILE A 141 -3.00 -1.09 -3.94
N ILE A 142 -1.68 -0.98 -4.17
CA ILE A 142 -0.66 -1.28 -3.15
C ILE A 142 0.22 -0.05 -2.95
N ASP A 143 0.45 0.33 -1.67
CA ASP A 143 1.36 1.43 -1.33
C ASP A 143 2.14 1.12 -0.04
N ASP A 144 3.26 1.84 0.17
CA ASP A 144 4.11 1.66 1.34
C ASP A 144 3.50 2.28 2.61
N PHE A 145 3.00 3.52 2.54
CA PHE A 145 2.44 4.24 3.67
C PHE A 145 1.05 4.81 3.41
N LEU A 146 0.18 4.67 4.39
CA LEU A 146 -1.08 5.40 4.47
C LEU A 146 -1.06 6.35 5.67
N ALA A 147 -0.96 7.65 5.39
CA ALA A 147 -0.97 8.72 6.38
C ALA A 147 -2.27 9.54 6.28
N ASN A 148 -2.24 10.70 5.63
CA ASN A 148 -3.43 11.52 5.40
C ASN A 148 -4.30 11.04 4.21
N GLY A 149 -3.83 10.04 3.45
CA GLY A 149 -4.56 9.47 2.34
C GLY A 149 -4.50 10.26 1.03
N CYS A 150 -3.65 11.28 0.92
CA CYS A 150 -3.59 12.12 -0.28
C CYS A 150 -3.16 11.34 -1.52
N ALA A 151 -2.09 10.54 -1.43
CA ALA A 151 -1.62 9.70 -2.54
C ALA A 151 -2.69 8.69 -2.96
N LEU A 152 -3.28 8.01 -1.98
CA LEU A 152 -4.32 7.02 -2.20
C LEU A 152 -5.58 7.63 -2.84
N ASN A 153 -6.03 8.81 -2.39
CA ASN A 153 -7.14 9.52 -3.04
C ASN A 153 -6.82 9.87 -4.50
N GLY A 154 -5.58 10.21 -4.81
CA GLY A 154 -5.14 10.44 -6.18
C GLY A 154 -5.21 9.18 -7.04
N LEU A 155 -4.79 8.04 -6.53
CA LEU A 155 -4.89 6.76 -7.23
C LEU A 155 -6.34 6.33 -7.43
N LEU A 156 -7.21 6.56 -6.44
CA LEU A 156 -8.65 6.30 -6.55
C LEU A 156 -9.30 7.19 -7.63
N ASP A 157 -8.95 8.47 -7.70
CA ASP A 157 -9.44 9.38 -8.74
C ASP A 157 -8.97 8.96 -10.14
N ILE A 158 -7.71 8.52 -10.28
CA ILE A 158 -7.19 7.97 -11.54
C ILE A 158 -7.93 6.69 -11.95
N ALA A 159 -8.16 5.76 -11.00
CA ALA A 159 -8.91 4.54 -11.27
C ALA A 159 -10.36 4.85 -11.69
N GLN A 160 -11.01 5.79 -11.02
CA GLN A 160 -12.35 6.26 -11.37
C GLN A 160 -12.40 6.88 -12.78
N LYS A 161 -11.44 7.74 -13.13
CA LYS A 161 -11.34 8.34 -14.49
C LYS A 161 -11.10 7.30 -15.57
N ALA A 162 -10.42 6.21 -15.23
CA ALA A 162 -10.21 5.08 -16.14
C ALA A 162 -11.44 4.15 -16.24
N GLY A 163 -12.42 4.30 -15.35
CA GLY A 163 -13.53 3.37 -15.21
C GLY A 163 -13.12 2.01 -14.62
N ALA A 164 -11.91 1.90 -14.06
CA ALA A 164 -11.41 0.67 -13.47
C ALA A 164 -12.13 0.37 -12.13
N THR A 165 -12.34 -0.92 -11.85
CA THR A 165 -12.88 -1.36 -10.58
C THR A 165 -11.76 -1.47 -9.55
N VAL A 166 -11.87 -0.75 -8.42
CA VAL A 166 -10.94 -0.92 -7.28
C VAL A 166 -11.47 -2.02 -6.37
N GLU A 167 -10.79 -3.15 -6.37
CA GLU A 167 -11.16 -4.32 -5.56
C GLU A 167 -10.76 -4.16 -4.08
N GLY A 168 -9.74 -3.34 -3.84
CA GLY A 168 -9.29 -3.00 -2.51
C GLY A 168 -7.95 -2.28 -2.51
N VAL A 169 -7.45 -2.03 -1.31
CA VAL A 169 -6.21 -1.32 -1.05
C VAL A 169 -5.39 -2.10 -0.04
N GLY A 170 -4.16 -2.47 -0.40
CA GLY A 170 -3.17 -3.09 0.47
C GLY A 170 -2.11 -2.05 0.86
N ILE A 171 -1.93 -1.83 2.15
CA ILE A 171 -0.97 -0.87 2.71
C ILE A 171 0.05 -1.61 3.56
N ALA A 172 1.34 -1.33 3.37
CA ALA A 172 2.34 -1.90 4.24
C ALA A 172 2.24 -1.31 5.66
N VAL A 173 2.27 0.01 5.80
CA VAL A 173 2.24 0.70 7.09
C VAL A 173 1.19 1.81 7.11
N GLU A 174 0.19 1.67 7.95
CA GLU A 174 -0.82 2.72 8.20
C GLU A 174 -0.46 3.51 9.46
N LYS A 175 -0.47 4.82 9.37
CA LYS A 175 -0.40 5.71 10.54
C LYS A 175 -1.81 5.89 11.09
N GLY A 176 -2.27 4.95 11.94
CA GLY A 176 -3.63 4.89 12.45
C GLY A 176 -4.07 6.11 13.27
N PHE A 177 -3.11 6.89 13.79
CA PHE A 177 -3.37 8.17 14.46
C PHE A 177 -3.65 9.31 13.46
N GLN A 178 -3.58 9.07 12.15
CA GLN A 178 -3.96 10.00 11.09
C GLN A 178 -5.24 9.52 10.40
N ARG A 179 -6.01 10.45 9.85
CA ARG A 179 -7.38 10.17 9.39
C ARG A 179 -7.49 9.48 8.03
N GLY A 180 -6.37 9.28 7.32
CA GLY A 180 -6.41 8.79 5.93
C GLY A 180 -7.13 7.45 5.79
N GLY A 181 -6.77 6.46 6.62
CA GLY A 181 -7.39 5.14 6.58
C GLY A 181 -8.88 5.17 6.90
N GLU A 182 -9.27 5.91 7.94
CA GLU A 182 -10.67 6.09 8.32
C GLU A 182 -11.50 6.69 7.17
N LEU A 183 -11.02 7.78 6.58
CA LEU A 183 -11.71 8.48 5.49
C LEU A 183 -11.89 7.63 4.23
N ILE A 184 -10.92 6.78 3.92
CA ILE A 184 -11.02 5.87 2.77
C ILE A 184 -12.02 4.73 3.05
N ARG A 185 -11.98 4.14 4.25
CA ARG A 185 -12.95 3.10 4.66
C ARG A 185 -14.38 3.64 4.70
N GLN A 186 -14.59 4.89 5.11
CA GLN A 186 -15.90 5.56 5.09
C GLN A 186 -16.48 5.72 3.67
N LYS A 187 -15.64 5.69 2.62
CA LYS A 187 -16.09 5.65 1.22
C LYS A 187 -16.54 4.27 0.76
N GLY A 188 -16.54 3.26 1.65
CA GLY A 188 -16.87 1.88 1.33
C GLY A 188 -15.72 1.11 0.65
N ILE A 189 -14.49 1.63 0.67
CA ILE A 189 -13.33 0.98 0.07
C ILE A 189 -12.69 0.05 1.11
N ARG A 190 -12.47 -1.19 0.73
CA ARG A 190 -11.73 -2.16 1.54
C ARG A 190 -10.27 -1.75 1.64
N VAL A 191 -9.77 -1.55 2.85
CA VAL A 191 -8.37 -1.20 3.14
C VAL A 191 -7.83 -2.20 4.15
N GLU A 192 -6.81 -2.95 3.73
CA GLU A 192 -6.06 -3.90 4.55
C GLU A 192 -4.64 -3.36 4.76
N SER A 193 -4.27 -3.14 6.00
CA SER A 193 -2.95 -2.62 6.38
C SER A 193 -2.18 -3.68 7.15
N LEU A 194 -0.92 -3.97 6.75
CA LEU A 194 -0.12 -5.02 7.37
C LEU A 194 0.42 -4.61 8.75
N ALA A 195 0.67 -3.32 8.96
CA ALA A 195 0.98 -2.77 10.27
C ALA A 195 0.22 -1.45 10.46
N ILE A 196 -0.47 -1.30 11.59
CA ILE A 196 -1.17 -0.07 11.94
C ILE A 196 -0.50 0.54 13.16
N ILE A 197 0.15 1.68 12.99
CA ILE A 197 0.78 2.41 14.09
C ILE A 197 -0.30 3.22 14.83
N GLU A 198 -0.54 2.90 16.07
CA GLU A 198 -1.45 3.64 16.95
C GLU A 198 -0.82 4.93 17.46
N SER A 199 0.45 4.85 17.85
CA SER A 199 1.24 6.02 18.28
C SER A 199 2.72 5.79 18.07
N MET A 200 3.48 6.90 17.96
CA MET A 200 4.94 6.86 17.95
C MET A 200 5.50 8.13 18.58
N ASP A 201 6.60 7.99 19.28
CA ASP A 201 7.27 9.08 20.02
C ASP A 201 8.72 9.23 19.56
N ALA A 202 9.08 10.44 19.14
CA ALA A 202 10.41 10.72 18.61
C ALA A 202 11.49 10.83 19.68
N ASP A 203 11.13 11.15 20.92
CA ASP A 203 12.08 11.35 22.01
C ASP A 203 12.53 10.00 22.59
N SER A 204 11.59 9.07 22.76
CA SER A 204 11.87 7.73 23.26
C SER A 204 12.15 6.71 22.16
N GLY A 205 11.76 7.00 20.91
CA GLY A 205 11.79 6.04 19.80
C GLY A 205 10.70 4.97 19.87
N ASN A 206 9.76 5.08 20.82
CA ASN A 206 8.73 4.07 21.03
C ASN A 206 7.67 4.09 19.90
N ILE A 207 7.23 2.90 19.48
CA ILE A 207 6.17 2.70 18.49
C ILE A 207 5.17 1.71 19.07
N VAL A 208 3.90 2.10 19.07
CA VAL A 208 2.78 1.24 19.50
C VAL A 208 1.96 0.88 18.28
N PHE A 209 1.70 -0.41 18.09
CA PHE A 209 0.86 -0.91 17.01
C PHE A 209 -0.53 -1.24 17.55
N LYS A 210 -1.53 -1.06 16.68
CA LYS A 210 -2.90 -1.48 16.93
C LYS A 210 -3.01 -2.99 16.73
N GLU A 211 -3.63 -3.68 17.67
CA GLU A 211 -3.99 -5.11 17.50
C GLU A 211 -4.95 -5.30 16.29
N GLN A 212 -4.69 -6.34 15.50
CA GLN A 212 -5.44 -6.68 14.29
C GLN A 212 -5.94 -8.12 14.31
#